data_2446fc8e16cb23904130b236a7fa4804
#
_entry.id   2446fc8e16cb23904130b236a7fa4804
#
_cell.length_a   1.000
_cell.length_b   1.000
_cell.length_c   1.000
_cell.angle_alpha   90.00
_cell.angle_beta   90.00
_cell.angle_gamma   90.00
#
_symmetry.space_group_name_H-M   'P 1'
#
loop_
_entity.id
_entity.type
_entity.pdbx_description
1 polymer ?
#
loop_
_entity_poly.entity_id
_entity_poly.type
_entity_poly.pdbx_seq_one_letter_code
_entity_poly.pdbx_strand_id
1 'polypeptide(L)'
;MAANAAQAAYEAALEIDDDAFLNAGARAVSHRRHIEQIADGLSARGVTSLVFIGSGGTYANAFQFEQLARLTSTLPVRVLVAAEVVESGDPLLNQTAVAVFTSDSGTTEDVLTAINYCKSRGVHTVGFVPVADSPIALALDSYIQTEKDWRGWDIYLLLLTTRLLSARGEFDGYDELADELNALPAALLNVAKQSDSVAMNFAQTHRNTDYIFLVGSGNLWGFTYIYSMCVLEEMLWIQTTRVTGSEFFHGSLELIERDTPLLILQGEDFSRPITDRAVRFAKKYSDDVTVLDTRDYPLSGISERFRPLLSTAVQGAATRRISLHLQNERERDLTLRRYYRVVEY
;
A
#
# COMPACT_ATOMS: atom_id res chain seq x y z
N MET A 1 10.36 -22.76 27.94
CA MET A 1 8.88 -22.78 27.75
C MET A 1 8.41 -21.57 26.95
N ALA A 2 8.76 -20.32 27.29
CA ALA A 2 8.30 -19.15 26.51
C ALA A 2 8.81 -19.10 25.07
N ALA A 3 10.09 -19.41 24.81
CA ALA A 3 10.64 -19.46 23.46
C ALA A 3 9.95 -20.49 22.56
N ASN A 4 9.66 -21.70 23.09
CA ASN A 4 8.94 -22.71 22.33
C ASN A 4 7.48 -22.30 22.02
N ALA A 5 6.83 -21.53 22.90
CA ALA A 5 5.49 -21.03 22.65
C ALA A 5 5.48 -19.92 21.58
N ALA A 6 6.49 -19.04 21.58
CA ALA A 6 6.64 -18.03 20.54
C ALA A 6 6.90 -18.66 19.16
N GLN A 7 7.81 -19.65 19.09
CA GLN A 7 8.10 -20.36 17.86
C GLN A 7 6.85 -21.07 17.29
N ALA A 8 6.09 -21.76 18.14
CA ALA A 8 4.84 -22.40 17.74
C ALA A 8 3.80 -21.38 17.20
N ALA A 9 3.76 -20.17 17.77
CA ALA A 9 2.89 -19.09 17.27
C ALA A 9 3.35 -18.57 15.90
N TYR A 10 4.67 -18.48 15.65
CA TYR A 10 5.19 -18.07 14.34
C TYR A 10 4.91 -19.13 13.26
N GLU A 11 5.07 -20.40 13.59
CA GLU A 11 4.73 -21.51 12.70
C GLU A 11 3.23 -21.52 12.37
N ALA A 12 2.37 -21.36 13.38
CA ALA A 12 0.93 -21.26 13.18
C ALA A 12 0.53 -20.05 12.29
N ALA A 13 1.26 -18.93 12.36
CA ALA A 13 1.03 -17.76 11.51
C ALA A 13 1.36 -18.02 10.02
N LEU A 14 2.09 -19.07 9.69
CA LEU A 14 2.35 -19.50 8.32
C LEU A 14 1.16 -20.23 7.69
N GLU A 15 0.27 -20.79 8.48
CA GLU A 15 -0.97 -21.40 7.98
C GLU A 15 -1.89 -20.30 7.42
N ILE A 16 -2.50 -20.57 6.27
CA ILE A 16 -3.48 -19.68 5.67
C ILE A 16 -4.87 -20.21 5.99
N ASP A 17 -5.61 -19.48 6.77
CA ASP A 17 -7.04 -19.74 6.98
C ASP A 17 -7.82 -19.13 5.79
N ASP A 18 -8.17 -20.00 4.84
CA ASP A 18 -8.85 -19.62 3.61
C ASP A 18 -10.18 -18.92 3.89
N ASP A 19 -10.97 -19.43 4.82
CA ASP A 19 -12.29 -18.90 5.14
C ASP A 19 -12.19 -17.52 5.82
N ALA A 20 -11.26 -17.36 6.76
CA ALA A 20 -11.01 -16.08 7.39
C ALA A 20 -10.52 -15.05 6.36
N PHE A 21 -9.60 -15.43 5.47
CA PHE A 21 -9.08 -14.57 4.42
C PHE A 21 -10.19 -14.11 3.45
N LEU A 22 -10.98 -15.05 2.93
CA LEU A 22 -12.07 -14.75 2.01
C LEU A 22 -13.16 -13.90 2.65
N ASN A 23 -13.53 -14.20 3.90
CA ASN A 23 -14.54 -13.44 4.63
C ASN A 23 -14.07 -11.99 4.89
N ALA A 24 -12.81 -11.79 5.28
CA ALA A 24 -12.26 -10.45 5.48
C ALA A 24 -12.26 -9.64 4.17
N GLY A 25 -11.83 -10.26 3.07
CA GLY A 25 -11.86 -9.64 1.76
C GLY A 25 -13.27 -9.31 1.25
N ALA A 26 -14.23 -10.21 1.47
CA ALA A 26 -15.63 -9.97 1.10
C ALA A 26 -16.23 -8.78 1.87
N ARG A 27 -15.93 -8.65 3.18
CA ARG A 27 -16.33 -7.47 3.96
C ARG A 27 -15.71 -6.20 3.38
N ALA A 28 -14.43 -6.22 3.05
CA ALA A 28 -13.75 -5.06 2.47
C ALA A 28 -14.43 -4.61 1.16
N VAL A 29 -14.72 -5.53 0.26
CA VAL A 29 -15.41 -5.21 -1.01
C VAL A 29 -16.85 -4.72 -0.79
N SER A 30 -17.53 -5.16 0.28
CA SER A 30 -18.90 -4.76 0.58
C SER A 30 -19.08 -3.25 0.86
N HIS A 31 -17.99 -2.53 1.15
CA HIS A 31 -18.02 -1.07 1.34
C HIS A 31 -18.25 -0.28 0.03
N ARG A 32 -18.22 -0.93 -1.15
CA ARG A 32 -18.39 -0.30 -2.46
C ARG A 32 -19.51 0.74 -2.48
N ARG A 33 -20.73 0.37 -2.10
CA ARG A 33 -21.88 1.29 -2.14
C ARG A 33 -21.70 2.54 -1.30
N HIS A 34 -21.12 2.40 -0.12
CA HIS A 34 -20.88 3.53 0.76
C HIS A 34 -19.82 4.46 0.18
N ILE A 35 -18.75 3.88 -0.42
CA ILE A 35 -17.71 4.65 -1.12
C ILE A 35 -18.30 5.41 -2.32
N GLU A 36 -19.15 4.75 -3.12
CA GLU A 36 -19.85 5.38 -4.25
C GLU A 36 -20.73 6.55 -3.80
N GLN A 37 -21.49 6.40 -2.70
CA GLN A 37 -22.30 7.48 -2.14
C GLN A 37 -21.44 8.69 -1.73
N ILE A 38 -20.30 8.46 -1.10
CA ILE A 38 -19.36 9.55 -0.76
C ILE A 38 -18.83 10.20 -2.03
N ALA A 39 -18.34 9.43 -3.01
CA ALA A 39 -17.78 9.96 -4.25
C ALA A 39 -18.82 10.76 -5.05
N ASP A 40 -20.06 10.26 -5.17
CA ASP A 40 -21.16 10.95 -5.84
C ASP A 40 -21.54 12.25 -5.12
N GLY A 41 -21.56 12.23 -3.79
CA GLY A 41 -21.75 13.42 -2.96
C GLY A 41 -20.65 14.47 -3.18
N LEU A 42 -19.39 14.05 -3.26
CA LEU A 42 -18.27 14.94 -3.57
C LEU A 42 -18.37 15.51 -5.00
N SER A 43 -18.74 14.70 -5.98
CA SER A 43 -18.96 15.13 -7.36
C SER A 43 -20.09 16.17 -7.45
N ALA A 44 -21.20 15.94 -6.74
CA ALA A 44 -22.33 16.88 -6.67
C ALA A 44 -21.95 18.23 -6.00
N ARG A 45 -20.98 18.23 -5.10
CA ARG A 45 -20.41 19.45 -4.49
C ARG A 45 -19.47 20.22 -5.43
N GLY A 46 -19.13 19.68 -6.59
CA GLY A 46 -18.22 20.30 -7.53
C GLY A 46 -16.77 20.32 -7.07
N VAL A 47 -16.27 19.19 -6.52
CA VAL A 47 -14.88 19.07 -6.07
C VAL A 47 -13.91 19.35 -7.21
N THR A 48 -12.95 20.26 -6.98
CA THR A 48 -11.96 20.71 -7.96
C THR A 48 -10.55 20.17 -7.73
N SER A 49 -10.28 19.55 -6.58
CA SER A 49 -9.01 18.87 -6.29
C SER A 49 -9.19 17.78 -5.26
N LEU A 50 -8.36 16.75 -5.37
CA LEU A 50 -8.29 15.60 -4.46
C LEU A 50 -6.91 15.60 -3.79
N VAL A 51 -6.86 15.64 -2.46
CA VAL A 51 -5.60 15.67 -1.72
C VAL A 51 -5.57 14.51 -0.73
N PHE A 52 -4.67 13.55 -0.95
CA PHE A 52 -4.42 12.50 0.02
C PHE A 52 -3.42 12.98 1.06
N ILE A 53 -3.74 12.82 2.33
CA ILE A 53 -2.87 13.25 3.43
C ILE A 53 -2.66 12.08 4.39
N GLY A 54 -1.41 11.76 4.69
CA GLY A 54 -1.07 10.65 5.55
C GLY A 54 0.33 10.73 6.14
N SER A 55 0.68 9.71 6.89
CA SER A 55 2.02 9.54 7.47
C SER A 55 2.51 8.12 7.24
N GLY A 56 3.78 7.94 6.89
CA GLY A 56 4.37 6.62 6.67
C GLY A 56 3.64 5.81 5.60
N GLY A 57 3.14 4.63 5.96
CA GLY A 57 2.48 3.72 5.01
C GLY A 57 1.23 4.32 4.36
N THR A 58 0.44 5.10 5.09
CA THR A 58 -0.79 5.70 4.55
C THR A 58 -0.50 6.83 3.56
N TYR A 59 0.58 7.58 3.77
CA TYR A 59 1.09 8.55 2.81
C TYR A 59 1.54 7.86 1.52
N ALA A 60 2.40 6.86 1.63
CA ALA A 60 2.98 6.21 0.46
C ALA A 60 1.96 5.40 -0.35
N ASN A 61 0.94 4.82 0.30
CA ASN A 61 -0.11 4.07 -0.39
C ASN A 61 -0.89 4.91 -1.40
N ALA A 62 -0.97 6.20 -1.19
CA ALA A 62 -1.72 7.11 -2.05
C ALA A 62 -0.99 7.45 -3.38
N PHE A 63 0.29 7.20 -3.51
CA PHE A 63 1.07 7.56 -4.73
C PHE A 63 0.51 6.94 -6.01
N GLN A 64 -0.02 5.72 -5.96
CA GLN A 64 -0.61 5.07 -7.12
C GLN A 64 -1.87 5.80 -7.62
N PHE A 65 -2.64 6.43 -6.74
CA PHE A 65 -3.87 7.15 -7.08
C PHE A 65 -3.57 8.55 -7.63
N GLU A 66 -2.55 9.23 -7.11
CA GLU A 66 -2.01 10.45 -7.72
C GLU A 66 -1.48 10.14 -9.13
N GLN A 67 -0.75 9.05 -9.28
CA GLN A 67 -0.24 8.59 -10.56
C GLN A 67 -1.38 8.26 -11.55
N LEU A 68 -2.39 7.53 -11.12
CA LEU A 68 -3.57 7.22 -11.92
C LEU A 68 -4.24 8.51 -12.42
N ALA A 69 -4.55 9.43 -11.51
CA ALA A 69 -5.18 10.68 -11.87
C ALA A 69 -4.32 11.52 -12.83
N ARG A 70 -3.02 11.61 -12.59
CA ARG A 70 -2.09 12.33 -13.46
C ARG A 70 -2.06 11.81 -14.89
N LEU A 71 -2.29 10.51 -15.08
CA LEU A 71 -2.25 9.88 -16.41
C LEU A 71 -3.60 9.89 -17.13
N THR A 72 -4.71 10.00 -16.40
CA THR A 72 -6.05 9.81 -16.98
C THR A 72 -6.97 11.00 -16.81
N SER A 73 -6.61 12.00 -16.02
CA SER A 73 -7.52 13.06 -15.59
C SER A 73 -6.89 14.44 -15.61
N THR A 74 -7.74 15.44 -15.69
CA THR A 74 -7.40 16.85 -15.47
C THR A 74 -7.63 17.32 -14.04
N LEU A 75 -8.21 16.45 -13.18
CA LEU A 75 -8.39 16.74 -11.76
C LEU A 75 -7.02 16.85 -11.07
N PRO A 76 -6.68 17.98 -10.44
CA PRO A 76 -5.50 18.09 -9.64
C PRO A 76 -5.56 17.13 -8.46
N VAL A 77 -4.60 16.19 -8.39
CA VAL A 77 -4.45 15.27 -7.28
C VAL A 77 -3.06 15.43 -6.67
N ARG A 78 -2.96 15.39 -5.35
CA ARG A 78 -1.69 15.50 -4.63
C ARG A 78 -1.67 14.59 -3.41
N VAL A 79 -0.48 14.11 -3.09
CA VAL A 79 -0.20 13.32 -1.89
C VAL A 79 0.72 14.11 -0.98
N LEU A 80 0.33 14.35 0.27
CA LEU A 80 1.04 15.20 1.23
C LEU A 80 1.32 14.45 2.54
N VAL A 81 2.45 14.78 3.16
CA VAL A 81 2.79 14.32 4.51
C VAL A 81 2.01 15.14 5.53
N ALA A 82 1.35 14.48 6.48
CA ALA A 82 0.46 15.13 7.45
C ALA A 82 1.15 16.22 8.27
N ALA A 83 2.33 15.96 8.82
CA ALA A 83 3.08 16.94 9.60
C ALA A 83 3.53 18.13 8.72
N GLU A 84 4.03 17.85 7.51
CA GLU A 84 4.55 18.90 6.62
C GLU A 84 3.47 19.86 6.11
N VAL A 85 2.27 19.34 5.80
CA VAL A 85 1.18 20.16 5.26
C VAL A 85 0.65 21.17 6.27
N VAL A 86 0.73 20.85 7.55
CA VAL A 86 0.33 21.78 8.63
C VAL A 86 1.26 22.98 8.70
N GLU A 87 2.55 22.78 8.47
CA GLU A 87 3.57 23.83 8.51
C GLU A 87 3.65 24.64 7.21
N SER A 88 3.62 23.94 6.05
CA SER A 88 3.82 24.58 4.75
C SER A 88 2.55 25.06 4.08
N GLY A 89 1.41 24.45 4.39
CA GLY A 89 0.18 24.56 3.62
C GLY A 89 0.30 23.94 2.22
N ASP A 90 -0.81 23.99 1.49
CA ASP A 90 -0.84 23.66 0.05
C ASP A 90 -1.97 24.45 -0.63
N PRO A 91 -1.73 25.05 -1.81
CA PRO A 91 -2.73 25.85 -2.53
C PRO A 91 -3.96 25.05 -2.98
N LEU A 92 -3.86 23.73 -3.14
CA LEU A 92 -4.99 22.87 -3.47
C LEU A 92 -5.96 22.69 -2.30
N LEU A 93 -5.53 22.94 -1.06
CA LEU A 93 -6.37 22.82 0.14
C LEU A 93 -7.22 24.10 0.31
N ASN A 94 -8.32 24.15 -0.41
CA ASN A 94 -9.31 25.22 -0.40
C ASN A 94 -10.74 24.65 -0.26
N GLN A 95 -11.75 25.51 -0.19
CA GLN A 95 -13.15 25.11 0.09
C GLN A 95 -13.78 24.19 -0.97
N THR A 96 -13.19 24.10 -2.17
CA THR A 96 -13.64 23.20 -3.22
C THR A 96 -12.79 21.91 -3.31
N ALA A 97 -11.82 21.74 -2.42
CA ALA A 97 -11.01 20.54 -2.31
C ALA A 97 -11.69 19.47 -1.45
N VAL A 98 -11.29 18.23 -1.66
CA VAL A 98 -11.48 17.15 -0.69
C VAL A 98 -10.13 16.64 -0.23
N ALA A 99 -9.97 16.51 1.09
CA ALA A 99 -8.82 15.86 1.71
C ALA A 99 -9.20 14.45 2.15
N VAL A 100 -8.42 13.44 1.72
CA VAL A 100 -8.66 12.04 2.02
C VAL A 100 -7.59 11.50 2.95
N PHE A 101 -8.02 10.86 4.02
CA PHE A 101 -7.18 10.32 5.08
C PHE A 101 -7.39 8.82 5.23
N THR A 102 -6.32 8.09 5.48
CA THR A 102 -6.37 6.70 5.95
C THR A 102 -5.61 6.58 7.25
N SER A 103 -6.09 5.75 8.17
CA SER A 103 -5.41 5.52 9.43
C SER A 103 -5.72 4.11 9.96
N ASP A 104 -4.70 3.34 10.27
CA ASP A 104 -4.84 1.98 10.82
C ASP A 104 -5.22 2.00 12.32
N SER A 105 -4.73 2.98 13.05
CA SER A 105 -4.97 3.12 14.49
C SER A 105 -6.08 4.08 14.86
N GLY A 106 -6.38 5.04 13.99
CA GLY A 106 -7.29 6.13 14.30
C GLY A 106 -6.77 7.16 15.32
N THR A 107 -5.46 7.09 15.69
CA THR A 107 -4.90 7.89 16.80
C THR A 107 -3.61 8.63 16.46
N THR A 108 -3.17 8.62 15.20
CA THR A 108 -1.93 9.31 14.78
C THR A 108 -2.11 10.81 14.92
N GLU A 109 -1.31 11.45 15.77
CA GLU A 109 -1.45 12.86 16.14
C GLU A 109 -1.26 13.79 14.95
N ASP A 110 -0.22 13.58 14.14
CA ASP A 110 0.01 14.37 12.91
C ASP A 110 -1.20 14.35 11.97
N VAL A 111 -1.82 13.18 11.82
CA VAL A 111 -3.01 13.02 10.96
C VAL A 111 -4.20 13.77 11.55
N LEU A 112 -4.43 13.68 12.86
CA LEU A 112 -5.49 14.43 13.53
C LEU A 112 -5.29 15.94 13.40
N THR A 113 -4.06 16.42 13.57
CA THR A 113 -3.70 17.83 13.40
C THR A 113 -3.93 18.30 11.96
N ALA A 114 -3.55 17.48 10.97
CA ALA A 114 -3.80 17.77 9.56
C ALA A 114 -5.31 17.82 9.21
N ILE A 115 -6.13 16.94 9.80
CA ILE A 115 -7.59 17.01 9.64
C ILE A 115 -8.13 18.33 10.16
N ASN A 116 -7.75 18.73 11.37
CA ASN A 116 -8.18 19.99 11.97
C ASN A 116 -7.70 21.21 11.14
N TYR A 117 -6.48 21.16 10.63
CA TYR A 117 -5.95 22.16 9.71
C TYR A 117 -6.81 22.27 8.44
N CYS A 118 -7.12 21.17 7.78
CA CYS A 118 -7.98 21.14 6.60
C CYS A 118 -9.37 21.74 6.88
N LYS A 119 -10.00 21.35 7.98
CA LYS A 119 -11.31 21.85 8.41
C LYS A 119 -11.28 23.37 8.69
N SER A 120 -10.22 23.89 9.30
CA SER A 120 -10.05 25.33 9.54
C SER A 120 -10.01 26.15 8.25
N ARG A 121 -9.66 25.52 7.11
CA ARG A 121 -9.63 26.12 5.77
C ARG A 121 -10.92 25.87 4.97
N GLY A 122 -11.89 25.18 5.56
CA GLY A 122 -13.14 24.80 4.91
C GLY A 122 -13.01 23.64 3.92
N VAL A 123 -11.91 22.91 3.97
CA VAL A 123 -11.69 21.69 3.15
C VAL A 123 -12.54 20.56 3.69
N HIS A 124 -13.32 19.89 2.83
CA HIS A 124 -14.08 18.71 3.22
C HIS A 124 -13.15 17.51 3.43
N THR A 125 -13.33 16.82 4.56
CA THR A 125 -12.47 15.71 4.97
C THR A 125 -13.20 14.37 4.90
N VAL A 126 -12.58 13.40 4.23
CA VAL A 126 -13.09 12.02 4.09
C VAL A 126 -12.04 11.05 4.62
N GLY A 127 -12.44 9.97 5.28
CA GLY A 127 -11.45 9.02 5.76
C GLY A 127 -11.91 7.56 5.78
N PHE A 128 -10.90 6.71 5.93
CA PHE A 128 -11.02 5.27 6.06
C PHE A 128 -10.30 4.82 7.32
N VAL A 129 -11.04 4.38 8.34
CA VAL A 129 -10.51 4.13 9.68
C VAL A 129 -11.18 2.87 10.27
N PRO A 130 -10.42 1.90 10.80
CA PRO A 130 -11.02 0.67 11.34
C PRO A 130 -11.65 0.83 12.73
N VAL A 131 -11.40 1.96 13.43
CA VAL A 131 -11.91 2.20 14.79
C VAL A 131 -12.90 3.36 14.77
N ALA A 132 -14.19 3.05 14.88
CA ALA A 132 -15.29 4.00 14.73
C ALA A 132 -15.26 5.19 15.70
N ASP A 133 -14.89 4.96 16.97
CA ASP A 133 -14.86 6.00 18.00
C ASP A 133 -13.47 6.58 18.21
N SER A 134 -12.57 6.41 17.24
CA SER A 134 -11.23 6.98 17.32
C SER A 134 -11.23 8.49 17.12
N PRO A 135 -10.25 9.22 17.68
CA PRO A 135 -10.11 10.66 17.49
C PRO A 135 -10.13 11.08 16.03
N ILE A 136 -9.50 10.31 15.14
CA ILE A 136 -9.48 10.60 13.69
C ILE A 136 -10.88 10.40 13.09
N ALA A 137 -11.56 9.28 13.38
CA ALA A 137 -12.91 9.04 12.85
C ALA A 137 -13.89 10.14 13.26
N LEU A 138 -13.85 10.57 14.52
CA LEU A 138 -14.72 11.61 15.07
C LEU A 138 -14.39 13.02 14.51
N ALA A 139 -13.17 13.26 14.08
CA ALA A 139 -12.75 14.55 13.52
C ALA A 139 -13.14 14.73 12.05
N LEU A 140 -13.33 13.65 11.29
CA LEU A 140 -13.66 13.67 9.86
C LEU A 140 -15.11 14.13 9.60
N ASP A 141 -15.35 14.77 8.44
CA ASP A 141 -16.71 15.12 8.01
C ASP A 141 -17.49 13.88 7.52
N SER A 142 -16.76 12.94 6.90
CA SER A 142 -17.30 11.63 6.47
C SER A 142 -16.23 10.57 6.63
N TYR A 143 -16.59 9.40 7.12
CA TYR A 143 -15.67 8.28 7.16
C TYR A 143 -16.37 6.95 6.91
N ILE A 144 -15.59 5.97 6.49
CA ILE A 144 -15.98 4.56 6.40
C ILE A 144 -15.19 3.81 7.46
N GLN A 145 -15.90 3.06 8.28
CA GLN A 145 -15.27 2.09 9.16
C GLN A 145 -14.80 0.90 8.34
N THR A 146 -13.49 0.68 8.32
CA THR A 146 -12.82 -0.35 7.53
C THR A 146 -12.53 -1.60 8.35
N GLU A 147 -12.06 -2.66 7.70
CA GLU A 147 -11.68 -3.91 8.36
C GLU A 147 -10.27 -3.78 8.97
N LYS A 148 -10.06 -4.36 10.16
CA LYS A 148 -8.73 -4.45 10.80
C LYS A 148 -7.89 -5.61 10.26
N ASP A 149 -8.55 -6.71 9.92
CA ASP A 149 -7.94 -7.95 9.48
C ASP A 149 -7.64 -7.98 7.98
N TRP A 150 -8.10 -6.95 7.26
CA TRP A 150 -7.85 -6.75 5.84
C TRP A 150 -7.34 -5.34 5.56
N ARG A 151 -6.10 -5.21 5.14
CA ARG A 151 -5.55 -3.92 4.71
C ARG A 151 -6.03 -3.56 3.31
N GLY A 152 -7.33 -3.27 3.20
CA GLY A 152 -8.03 -2.98 1.95
C GLY A 152 -7.94 -1.53 1.48
N TRP A 153 -7.01 -0.72 1.97
CA TRP A 153 -6.91 0.70 1.58
C TRP A 153 -6.76 0.88 0.08
N ASP A 154 -6.05 -0.03 -0.59
CA ASP A 154 -5.91 -0.02 -2.04
C ASP A 154 -7.27 -0.09 -2.73
N ILE A 155 -8.16 -0.95 -2.26
CA ILE A 155 -9.52 -1.12 -2.81
C ILE A 155 -10.35 0.14 -2.52
N TYR A 156 -10.32 0.64 -1.30
CA TYR A 156 -11.15 1.79 -0.90
C TYR A 156 -10.77 3.06 -1.64
N LEU A 157 -9.47 3.35 -1.70
CA LEU A 157 -8.95 4.52 -2.41
C LEU A 157 -9.08 4.35 -3.93
N LEU A 158 -8.97 3.13 -4.46
CA LEU A 158 -9.22 2.83 -5.86
C LEU A 158 -10.67 3.12 -6.24
N LEU A 159 -11.63 2.58 -5.49
CA LEU A 159 -13.05 2.83 -5.71
C LEU A 159 -13.40 4.32 -5.62
N LEU A 160 -12.94 5.02 -4.58
CA LEU A 160 -13.17 6.45 -4.41
C LEU A 160 -12.61 7.25 -5.58
N THR A 161 -11.35 7.02 -5.93
CA THR A 161 -10.66 7.78 -6.98
C THR A 161 -11.28 7.51 -8.33
N THR A 162 -11.45 6.24 -8.72
CA THR A 162 -11.98 5.88 -10.04
C THR A 162 -13.45 6.29 -10.20
N ARG A 163 -14.28 6.27 -9.12
CA ARG A 163 -15.65 6.79 -9.15
C ARG A 163 -15.68 8.29 -9.40
N LEU A 164 -14.81 9.06 -8.70
CA LEU A 164 -14.69 10.51 -8.92
C LEU A 164 -14.26 10.83 -10.35
N LEU A 165 -13.26 10.11 -10.88
CA LEU A 165 -12.79 10.30 -12.25
C LEU A 165 -13.84 9.87 -13.29
N SER A 166 -14.60 8.80 -13.03
CA SER A 166 -15.69 8.35 -13.89
C SER A 166 -16.84 9.36 -13.96
N ALA A 167 -17.22 9.97 -12.82
CA ALA A 167 -18.21 11.03 -12.79
C ALA A 167 -17.81 12.27 -13.62
N ARG A 168 -16.52 12.45 -13.87
CA ARG A 168 -15.95 13.51 -14.73
C ARG A 168 -15.82 13.07 -16.20
N GLY A 169 -16.13 11.80 -16.51
CA GLY A 169 -15.90 11.23 -17.85
C GLY A 169 -14.41 10.97 -18.15
N GLU A 170 -13.57 10.87 -17.14
CA GLU A 170 -12.11 10.74 -17.24
C GLU A 170 -11.61 9.33 -16.85
N PHE A 171 -12.50 8.42 -16.51
CA PHE A 171 -12.21 7.00 -16.26
C PHE A 171 -13.35 6.13 -16.80
N ASP A 172 -13.04 5.30 -17.80
CA ASP A 172 -14.00 4.38 -18.42
C ASP A 172 -14.01 3.02 -17.69
N GLY A 173 -15.19 2.40 -17.59
CA GLY A 173 -15.34 1.05 -17.05
C GLY A 173 -15.30 0.96 -15.53
N TYR A 174 -15.73 2.02 -14.82
CA TYR A 174 -15.81 2.00 -13.37
C TYR A 174 -16.68 0.85 -12.85
N ASP A 175 -17.88 0.68 -13.40
CA ASP A 175 -18.81 -0.36 -12.94
C ASP A 175 -18.24 -1.76 -13.16
N GLU A 176 -17.56 -1.99 -14.29
CA GLU A 176 -16.87 -3.23 -14.60
C GLU A 176 -15.71 -3.49 -13.61
N LEU A 177 -14.87 -2.49 -13.35
CA LEU A 177 -13.82 -2.59 -12.33
C LEU A 177 -14.40 -2.95 -10.97
N ALA A 178 -15.42 -2.22 -10.53
CA ALA A 178 -16.03 -2.40 -9.23
C ALA A 178 -16.73 -3.77 -9.08
N ASP A 179 -17.28 -4.31 -10.17
CA ASP A 179 -17.86 -5.67 -10.21
C ASP A 179 -16.75 -6.74 -10.15
N GLU A 180 -15.66 -6.58 -10.88
CA GLU A 180 -14.52 -7.50 -10.87
C GLU A 180 -13.80 -7.55 -9.52
N LEU A 181 -13.82 -6.47 -8.73
CA LEU A 181 -13.25 -6.47 -7.38
C LEU A 181 -13.89 -7.51 -6.44
N ASN A 182 -15.09 -8.03 -6.75
CA ASN A 182 -15.67 -9.14 -5.99
C ASN A 182 -14.85 -10.45 -6.13
N ALA A 183 -14.09 -10.61 -7.21
CA ALA A 183 -13.20 -11.75 -7.41
C ALA A 183 -11.82 -11.57 -6.72
N LEU A 184 -11.48 -10.33 -6.34
CA LEU A 184 -10.14 -10.01 -5.83
C LEU A 184 -9.76 -10.78 -4.55
N PRO A 185 -10.63 -11.02 -3.55
CA PRO A 185 -10.26 -11.80 -2.37
C PRO A 185 -9.76 -13.22 -2.72
N ALA A 186 -10.45 -13.92 -3.61
CA ALA A 186 -10.05 -15.26 -4.05
C ALA A 186 -8.75 -15.20 -4.88
N ALA A 187 -8.59 -14.20 -5.73
CA ALA A 187 -7.36 -13.99 -6.49
C ALA A 187 -6.16 -13.75 -5.57
N LEU A 188 -6.29 -12.88 -4.56
CA LEU A 188 -5.21 -12.61 -3.59
C LEU A 188 -4.89 -13.79 -2.68
N LEU A 189 -5.89 -14.59 -2.31
CA LEU A 189 -5.64 -15.87 -1.60
C LEU A 189 -4.77 -16.80 -2.44
N ASN A 190 -5.05 -16.92 -3.73
CA ASN A 190 -4.22 -17.71 -4.65
C ASN A 190 -2.81 -17.12 -4.78
N VAL A 191 -2.66 -15.79 -4.85
CA VAL A 191 -1.35 -15.13 -4.84
C VAL A 191 -0.57 -15.51 -3.58
N ALA A 192 -1.18 -15.41 -2.40
CA ALA A 192 -0.54 -15.77 -1.14
C ALA A 192 -0.07 -17.23 -1.12
N LYS A 193 -0.88 -18.15 -1.62
CA LYS A 193 -0.51 -19.59 -1.71
C LYS A 193 0.60 -19.85 -2.71
N GLN A 194 0.53 -19.25 -3.90
CA GLN A 194 1.52 -19.46 -4.97
C GLN A 194 2.87 -18.82 -4.65
N SER A 195 2.88 -17.70 -3.93
CA SER A 195 4.11 -17.01 -3.54
C SER A 195 4.83 -17.67 -2.34
N ASP A 196 4.19 -18.59 -1.64
CA ASP A 196 4.68 -19.12 -0.37
C ASP A 196 6.05 -19.78 -0.47
N SER A 197 6.29 -20.59 -1.50
CA SER A 197 7.59 -21.27 -1.71
C SER A 197 8.72 -20.26 -2.00
N VAL A 198 8.44 -19.23 -2.78
CA VAL A 198 9.41 -18.14 -3.04
C VAL A 198 9.69 -17.37 -1.75
N ALA A 199 8.65 -17.08 -0.98
CA ALA A 199 8.74 -16.39 0.29
C ALA A 199 9.56 -17.17 1.33
N MET A 200 9.33 -18.48 1.44
CA MET A 200 10.10 -19.36 2.31
C MET A 200 11.58 -19.38 1.92
N ASN A 201 11.87 -19.57 0.63
CA ASN A 201 13.26 -19.59 0.15
C ASN A 201 13.96 -18.25 0.40
N PHE A 202 13.28 -17.12 0.14
CA PHE A 202 13.78 -15.79 0.44
C PHE A 202 14.12 -15.65 1.93
N ALA A 203 13.22 -16.05 2.82
CA ALA A 203 13.41 -15.91 4.26
C ALA A 203 14.56 -16.77 4.79
N GLN A 204 14.68 -18.01 4.30
CA GLN A 204 15.80 -18.91 4.66
C GLN A 204 17.14 -18.35 4.20
N THR A 205 17.21 -17.80 2.98
CA THR A 205 18.43 -17.18 2.44
C THR A 205 18.80 -15.95 3.25
N HIS A 206 17.81 -15.11 3.62
CA HIS A 206 18.04 -13.82 4.27
C HIS A 206 17.79 -13.80 5.78
N ARG A 207 17.73 -14.96 6.43
CA ARG A 207 17.50 -15.02 7.89
C ARG A 207 18.49 -14.23 8.74
N ASN A 208 19.74 -14.08 8.28
CA ASN A 208 20.79 -13.33 8.96
C ASN A 208 21.20 -12.05 8.23
N THR A 209 20.49 -11.67 7.17
CA THR A 209 20.81 -10.49 6.35
C THR A 209 20.35 -9.23 7.08
N ASP A 210 21.25 -8.25 7.21
CA ASP A 210 20.96 -6.96 7.86
C ASP A 210 20.64 -5.85 6.87
N TYR A 211 20.74 -6.11 5.58
CA TYR A 211 20.52 -5.13 4.51
C TYR A 211 19.84 -5.77 3.31
N ILE A 212 18.83 -5.09 2.74
CA ILE A 212 18.15 -5.48 1.50
C ILE A 212 17.96 -4.24 0.61
N PHE A 213 18.32 -4.36 -0.67
CA PHE A 213 18.11 -3.32 -1.66
C PHE A 213 16.77 -3.53 -2.38
N LEU A 214 15.88 -2.54 -2.37
CA LEU A 214 14.56 -2.62 -3.00
C LEU A 214 14.45 -1.70 -4.21
N VAL A 215 13.84 -2.24 -5.28
CA VAL A 215 13.52 -1.48 -6.49
C VAL A 215 12.04 -1.68 -6.83
N GLY A 216 11.32 -0.58 -7.08
CA GLY A 216 9.96 -0.60 -7.61
C GLY A 216 9.64 0.72 -8.28
N SER A 217 8.69 0.74 -9.20
CA SER A 217 8.36 1.92 -10.01
C SER A 217 6.87 2.05 -10.27
N GLY A 218 6.44 3.21 -10.74
CA GLY A 218 5.06 3.47 -11.12
C GLY A 218 4.10 3.22 -9.96
N ASN A 219 3.07 2.42 -10.18
CA ASN A 219 2.08 2.09 -9.15
C ASN A 219 2.71 1.38 -7.93
N LEU A 220 3.85 0.71 -8.11
CA LEU A 220 4.54 0.00 -7.03
C LEU A 220 5.55 0.86 -6.25
N TRP A 221 5.80 2.11 -6.64
CA TRP A 221 6.74 2.94 -5.88
C TRP A 221 6.28 3.15 -4.43
N GLY A 222 5.02 3.50 -4.24
CA GLY A 222 4.47 3.67 -2.89
C GLY A 222 4.53 2.38 -2.07
N PHE A 223 4.23 1.24 -2.69
CA PHE A 223 4.32 -0.05 -2.02
C PHE A 223 5.78 -0.43 -1.68
N THR A 224 6.73 -0.14 -2.57
CA THR A 224 8.16 -0.34 -2.29
C THR A 224 8.60 0.46 -1.06
N TYR A 225 8.14 1.70 -0.95
CA TYR A 225 8.36 2.54 0.23
C TYR A 225 7.77 1.90 1.49
N ILE A 226 6.51 1.44 1.43
CA ILE A 226 5.82 0.82 2.56
C ILE A 226 6.55 -0.45 3.00
N TYR A 227 6.87 -1.34 2.07
CA TYR A 227 7.49 -2.61 2.41
C TYR A 227 8.90 -2.43 3.00
N SER A 228 9.66 -1.49 2.45
CA SER A 228 10.95 -1.09 2.98
C SER A 228 10.83 -0.53 4.41
N MET A 229 10.16 0.60 4.58
CA MET A 229 10.16 1.34 5.84
C MET A 229 9.27 0.70 6.91
N CYS A 230 8.02 0.39 6.55
CA CYS A 230 7.04 -0.05 7.55
C CYS A 230 7.14 -1.54 7.88
N VAL A 231 7.80 -2.36 7.04
CA VAL A 231 7.92 -3.78 7.29
C VAL A 231 9.37 -4.17 7.58
N LEU A 232 10.28 -3.99 6.61
CA LEU A 232 11.67 -4.45 6.79
C LEU A 232 12.39 -3.66 7.88
N GLU A 233 12.32 -2.32 7.84
CA GLU A 233 12.99 -1.47 8.85
C GLU A 233 12.25 -1.47 10.20
N GLU A 234 10.93 -1.22 10.19
CA GLU A 234 10.14 -1.03 11.43
C GLU A 234 9.90 -2.34 12.19
N MET A 235 9.52 -3.42 11.49
CA MET A 235 9.10 -4.68 12.11
C MET A 235 10.26 -5.67 12.22
N LEU A 236 11.09 -5.79 11.19
CA LEU A 236 12.16 -6.77 11.11
C LEU A 236 13.55 -6.21 11.45
N TRP A 237 13.68 -4.89 11.51
CA TRP A 237 14.92 -4.14 11.80
C TRP A 237 16.04 -4.43 10.78
N ILE A 238 15.65 -4.70 9.54
CA ILE A 238 16.54 -4.87 8.40
C ILE A 238 16.74 -3.50 7.75
N GLN A 239 17.97 -3.06 7.59
CA GLN A 239 18.28 -1.81 6.87
C GLN A 239 17.91 -1.94 5.40
N THR A 240 17.46 -0.87 4.79
CA THR A 240 17.11 -0.91 3.37
C THR A 240 17.63 0.30 2.60
N THR A 241 17.92 0.09 1.32
CA THR A 241 17.90 1.15 0.31
C THR A 241 16.67 0.90 -0.58
N ARG A 242 15.88 1.93 -0.81
CA ARG A 242 14.74 1.88 -1.74
C ARG A 242 14.88 2.94 -2.81
N VAL A 243 14.66 2.56 -4.06
CA VAL A 243 14.81 3.46 -5.20
C VAL A 243 13.81 3.13 -6.31
N THR A 244 13.38 4.13 -7.06
CA THR A 244 12.61 3.86 -8.28
C THR A 244 13.52 3.28 -9.34
N GLY A 245 12.99 2.43 -10.22
CA GLY A 245 13.79 1.86 -11.32
C GLY A 245 14.38 2.91 -12.27
N SER A 246 13.75 4.11 -12.36
CA SER A 246 14.29 5.24 -13.12
C SER A 246 15.54 5.84 -12.45
N GLU A 247 15.43 6.15 -11.15
CA GLU A 247 16.52 6.77 -10.39
C GLU A 247 17.63 5.79 -10.01
N PHE A 248 17.36 4.48 -10.07
CA PHE A 248 18.35 3.44 -9.81
C PHE A 248 19.65 3.65 -10.59
N PHE A 249 19.54 4.08 -11.86
CA PHE A 249 20.67 4.29 -12.76
C PHE A 249 21.39 5.63 -12.58
N HIS A 250 20.97 6.45 -11.63
CA HIS A 250 21.52 7.79 -11.40
C HIS A 250 22.30 7.92 -10.07
N GLY A 251 22.87 6.80 -9.62
CA GLY A 251 23.74 6.75 -8.44
C GLY A 251 23.61 5.44 -7.67
N SER A 252 22.39 4.99 -7.37
CA SER A 252 22.17 3.83 -6.49
C SER A 252 22.71 2.50 -7.04
N LEU A 253 22.87 2.36 -8.36
CA LEU A 253 23.49 1.19 -8.99
C LEU A 253 24.93 0.95 -8.51
N GLU A 254 25.63 1.98 -8.02
CA GLU A 254 27.01 1.86 -7.51
C GLU A 254 27.10 1.09 -6.19
N LEU A 255 25.95 0.83 -5.54
CA LEU A 255 25.86 0.01 -4.32
C LEU A 255 25.73 -1.49 -4.62
N ILE A 256 25.62 -1.87 -5.90
CA ILE A 256 25.36 -3.25 -6.27
C ILE A 256 26.68 -4.01 -6.44
N GLU A 257 26.88 -4.98 -5.57
CA GLU A 257 27.95 -5.95 -5.59
C GLU A 257 27.41 -7.36 -5.82
N ARG A 258 28.28 -8.36 -5.93
CA ARG A 258 27.90 -9.75 -6.22
C ARG A 258 26.96 -10.37 -5.21
N ASP A 259 27.12 -10.00 -3.96
CA ASP A 259 26.36 -10.51 -2.82
C ASP A 259 25.29 -9.53 -2.31
N THR A 260 25.04 -8.42 -3.02
CA THR A 260 23.99 -7.49 -2.65
C THR A 260 22.62 -8.14 -2.83
N PRO A 261 21.82 -8.31 -1.76
CA PRO A 261 20.48 -8.87 -1.87
C PRO A 261 19.51 -7.82 -2.45
N LEU A 262 18.99 -8.10 -3.64
CA LEU A 262 18.00 -7.24 -4.30
C LEU A 262 16.62 -7.89 -4.27
N LEU A 263 15.63 -7.12 -3.82
CA LEU A 263 14.21 -7.43 -3.97
C LEU A 263 13.58 -6.43 -4.95
N ILE A 264 13.20 -6.91 -6.13
CA ILE A 264 12.62 -6.09 -7.19
C ILE A 264 11.13 -6.38 -7.29
N LEU A 265 10.30 -5.35 -7.10
CA LEU A 265 8.86 -5.40 -7.22
C LEU A 265 8.45 -4.94 -8.61
N GLN A 266 7.91 -5.86 -9.41
CA GLN A 266 7.59 -5.62 -10.82
C GLN A 266 6.09 -5.65 -11.05
N GLY A 267 5.54 -4.54 -11.57
CA GLY A 267 4.12 -4.36 -11.87
C GLY A 267 3.81 -4.55 -13.35
N GLU A 268 2.54 -4.28 -13.69
CA GLU A 268 2.01 -4.40 -15.05
C GLU A 268 1.69 -3.03 -15.68
N ASP A 269 2.00 -1.94 -15.00
CA ASP A 269 1.75 -0.58 -15.47
C ASP A 269 2.82 -0.08 -16.48
N PHE A 270 2.65 1.17 -16.90
CA PHE A 270 3.54 1.85 -17.85
C PHE A 270 5.03 1.86 -17.42
N SER A 271 5.34 1.65 -16.14
CA SER A 271 6.71 1.66 -15.62
C SER A 271 7.45 0.32 -15.82
N ARG A 272 6.76 -0.72 -16.29
CA ARG A 272 7.33 -2.05 -16.48
C ARG A 272 8.64 -2.06 -17.30
N PRO A 273 8.76 -1.37 -18.46
CA PRO A 273 10.02 -1.34 -19.20
C PRO A 273 11.21 -0.77 -18.40
N ILE A 274 10.93 0.15 -17.47
CA ILE A 274 11.92 0.74 -16.56
C ILE A 274 12.40 -0.32 -15.56
N THR A 275 11.45 -1.04 -14.96
CA THR A 275 11.76 -2.11 -14.00
C THR A 275 12.45 -3.30 -14.69
N ASP A 276 12.05 -3.67 -15.92
CA ASP A 276 12.75 -4.67 -16.74
C ASP A 276 14.23 -4.34 -16.94
N ARG A 277 14.55 -3.05 -17.12
CA ARG A 277 15.93 -2.59 -17.23
C ARG A 277 16.70 -2.81 -15.92
N ALA A 278 16.07 -2.51 -14.77
CA ALA A 278 16.66 -2.74 -13.46
C ALA A 278 16.89 -4.24 -13.20
N VAL A 279 15.94 -5.10 -13.55
CA VAL A 279 16.07 -6.57 -13.44
C VAL A 279 17.23 -7.09 -14.27
N ARG A 280 17.35 -6.65 -15.52
CA ARG A 280 18.49 -7.07 -16.37
C ARG A 280 19.85 -6.65 -15.81
N PHE A 281 19.93 -5.44 -15.25
CA PHE A 281 21.16 -4.96 -14.60
C PHE A 281 21.45 -5.78 -13.35
N ALA A 282 20.48 -5.92 -12.46
CA ALA A 282 20.63 -6.64 -11.21
C ALA A 282 21.13 -8.09 -11.44
N LYS A 283 20.47 -8.85 -12.32
CA LYS A 283 20.86 -10.23 -12.67
C LYS A 283 22.24 -10.36 -13.32
N LYS A 284 22.81 -9.27 -13.84
CA LYS A 284 24.16 -9.27 -14.40
C LYS A 284 25.24 -9.05 -13.32
N TYR A 285 24.92 -8.28 -12.30
CA TYR A 285 25.91 -7.77 -11.35
C TYR A 285 25.75 -8.31 -9.92
N SER A 286 24.59 -8.86 -9.57
CA SER A 286 24.37 -9.58 -8.31
C SER A 286 23.94 -11.02 -8.56
N ASP A 287 24.40 -11.93 -7.71
CA ASP A 287 23.99 -13.34 -7.69
C ASP A 287 22.78 -13.56 -6.75
N ASP A 288 22.35 -12.51 -6.02
CA ASP A 288 21.25 -12.54 -5.05
C ASP A 288 20.13 -11.57 -5.46
N VAL A 289 19.31 -12.01 -6.43
CA VAL A 289 18.23 -11.20 -7.00
C VAL A 289 16.90 -11.94 -6.93
N THR A 290 15.99 -11.45 -6.12
CA THR A 290 14.59 -11.90 -6.08
C THR A 290 13.71 -10.90 -6.82
N VAL A 291 12.93 -11.37 -7.78
CA VAL A 291 11.94 -10.58 -8.51
C VAL A 291 10.55 -11.10 -8.17
N LEU A 292 9.69 -10.23 -7.67
CA LEU A 292 8.26 -10.50 -7.51
C LEU A 292 7.51 -9.83 -8.65
N ASP A 293 7.15 -10.60 -9.66
CA ASP A 293 6.43 -10.13 -10.85
C ASP A 293 4.94 -10.42 -10.71
N THR A 294 4.09 -9.39 -10.77
CA THR A 294 2.64 -9.57 -10.68
C THR A 294 2.07 -10.41 -11.82
N ARG A 295 2.76 -10.53 -12.96
CA ARG A 295 2.38 -11.40 -14.06
C ARG A 295 2.47 -12.89 -13.76
N ASP A 296 3.26 -13.27 -12.78
CA ASP A 296 3.41 -14.68 -12.39
C ASP A 296 2.14 -15.21 -11.71
N TYR A 297 1.21 -14.32 -11.34
CA TYR A 297 -0.01 -14.67 -10.62
C TYR A 297 -1.25 -14.48 -11.50
N PRO A 298 -2.02 -15.54 -11.79
CA PRO A 298 -3.30 -15.39 -12.45
C PRO A 298 -4.30 -14.73 -11.49
N LEU A 299 -4.90 -13.62 -11.93
CA LEU A 299 -5.97 -12.94 -11.19
C LEU A 299 -7.32 -13.34 -11.81
N SER A 300 -7.77 -14.57 -11.53
CA SER A 300 -9.02 -15.09 -12.08
C SER A 300 -10.21 -14.17 -11.75
N GLY A 301 -10.97 -13.77 -12.75
CA GLY A 301 -12.09 -12.85 -12.61
C GLY A 301 -11.72 -11.36 -12.70
N ILE A 302 -10.44 -11.06 -12.93
CA ILE A 302 -9.95 -9.70 -13.17
C ILE A 302 -9.45 -9.61 -14.62
N SER A 303 -10.00 -8.67 -15.39
CA SER A 303 -9.59 -8.41 -16.77
C SER A 303 -8.19 -7.79 -16.84
N GLU A 304 -7.49 -8.03 -17.95
CA GLU A 304 -6.12 -7.54 -18.17
C GLU A 304 -6.01 -6.00 -18.04
N ARG A 305 -7.06 -5.26 -18.44
CA ARG A 305 -7.09 -3.79 -18.36
C ARG A 305 -7.01 -3.26 -16.92
N PHE A 306 -7.50 -4.01 -15.94
CA PHE A 306 -7.53 -3.58 -14.54
C PHE A 306 -6.39 -4.14 -13.69
N ARG A 307 -5.68 -5.17 -14.16
CA ARG A 307 -4.54 -5.77 -13.45
C ARG A 307 -3.48 -4.74 -13.03
N PRO A 308 -3.10 -3.75 -13.87
CA PRO A 308 -2.13 -2.74 -13.47
C PRO A 308 -2.53 -1.94 -12.22
N LEU A 309 -3.83 -1.72 -12.01
CA LEU A 309 -4.37 -0.98 -10.85
C LEU A 309 -4.33 -1.80 -9.55
N LEU A 310 -4.15 -3.11 -9.65
CA LEU A 310 -4.16 -4.05 -8.52
C LEU A 310 -2.76 -4.55 -8.16
N SER A 311 -1.71 -4.06 -8.84
CA SER A 311 -0.33 -4.50 -8.61
C SER A 311 0.10 -4.37 -7.14
N THR A 312 -0.32 -3.32 -6.45
CA THR A 312 -0.03 -3.10 -5.02
C THR A 312 -0.68 -4.16 -4.13
N ALA A 313 -1.96 -4.50 -4.39
CA ALA A 313 -2.66 -5.54 -3.64
C ALA A 313 -2.02 -6.92 -3.85
N VAL A 314 -1.63 -7.24 -5.09
CA VAL A 314 -0.91 -8.49 -5.43
C VAL A 314 0.42 -8.57 -4.69
N GLN A 315 1.23 -7.50 -4.74
CA GLN A 315 2.50 -7.46 -4.02
C GLN A 315 2.30 -7.53 -2.49
N GLY A 316 1.21 -6.94 -1.99
CA GLY A 316 0.83 -7.03 -0.59
C GLY A 316 0.59 -8.47 -0.14
N ALA A 317 -0.13 -9.26 -0.93
CA ALA A 317 -0.38 -10.67 -0.65
C ALA A 317 0.92 -11.51 -0.69
N ALA A 318 1.76 -11.30 -1.72
CA ALA A 318 3.02 -12.03 -1.88
C ALA A 318 4.05 -11.68 -0.79
N THR A 319 4.29 -10.39 -0.54
CA THR A 319 5.29 -9.96 0.45
C THR A 319 4.85 -10.21 1.89
N ARG A 320 3.55 -10.31 2.16
CA ARG A 320 3.07 -10.76 3.47
C ARG A 320 3.60 -12.15 3.81
N ARG A 321 3.68 -13.06 2.82
CA ARG A 321 4.29 -14.39 3.02
C ARG A 321 5.77 -14.28 3.36
N ILE A 322 6.52 -13.42 2.64
CA ILE A 322 7.94 -13.16 2.97
C ILE A 322 8.07 -12.67 4.42
N SER A 323 7.23 -11.73 4.85
CA SER A 323 7.29 -11.17 6.21
C SER A 323 7.05 -12.22 7.28
N LEU A 324 6.08 -13.13 7.07
CA LEU A 324 5.76 -14.21 8.03
C LEU A 324 6.87 -15.27 8.07
N HIS A 325 7.44 -15.65 6.93
CA HIS A 325 8.58 -16.54 6.90
C HIS A 325 9.83 -15.91 7.54
N LEU A 326 10.10 -14.61 7.30
CA LEU A 326 11.19 -13.90 7.99
C LEU A 326 10.96 -13.81 9.50
N GLN A 327 9.70 -13.60 9.95
CA GLN A 327 9.35 -13.67 11.37
C GLN A 327 9.77 -15.01 11.97
N ASN A 328 9.43 -16.11 11.30
CA ASN A 328 9.74 -17.46 11.73
C ASN A 328 11.25 -17.75 11.72
N GLU A 329 11.94 -17.48 10.60
CA GLU A 329 13.37 -17.76 10.44
C GLU A 329 14.27 -16.88 11.32
N ARG A 330 13.85 -15.66 11.63
CA ARG A 330 14.59 -14.71 12.48
C ARG A 330 14.15 -14.74 13.95
N GLU A 331 13.15 -15.56 14.29
CA GLU A 331 12.50 -15.58 15.61
C GLU A 331 12.13 -14.16 16.08
N ARG A 332 11.60 -13.34 15.15
CA ARG A 332 11.33 -11.93 15.34
C ARG A 332 9.85 -11.62 15.24
N ASP A 333 9.20 -11.34 16.35
CA ASP A 333 7.81 -10.90 16.37
C ASP A 333 7.65 -9.57 15.61
N LEU A 334 6.80 -9.58 14.56
CA LEU A 334 6.52 -8.41 13.72
C LEU A 334 5.81 -7.28 14.49
N THR A 335 5.31 -7.51 15.68
CA THR A 335 4.68 -6.49 16.52
C THR A 335 5.67 -5.74 17.41
N LEU A 336 6.88 -6.25 17.60
CA LEU A 336 7.90 -5.62 18.43
C LEU A 336 8.40 -4.31 17.81
N ARG A 337 8.58 -3.32 18.66
CA ARG A 337 9.12 -2.00 18.31
C ARG A 337 10.20 -1.62 19.30
N ARG A 338 11.22 -0.87 18.83
CA ARG A 338 12.24 -0.26 19.72
C ARG A 338 11.78 1.08 20.25
N TYR A 339 11.22 1.90 19.36
CA TYR A 339 10.91 3.31 19.63
C TYR A 339 9.47 3.67 19.26
N TYR A 340 9.03 3.27 18.04
CA TYR A 340 7.73 3.64 17.50
C TYR A 340 6.59 3.26 18.43
N ARG A 341 5.91 4.27 19.00
CA ARG A 341 4.84 4.15 20.02
C ARG A 341 5.26 3.45 21.32
N VAL A 342 6.55 3.37 21.60
CA VAL A 342 7.13 2.81 22.83
C VAL A 342 7.74 3.93 23.69
N VAL A 343 8.34 4.92 23.04
CA VAL A 343 8.91 6.10 23.70
C VAL A 343 8.22 7.38 23.19
N GLU A 344 8.34 8.46 23.96
CA GLU A 344 7.93 9.79 23.53
C GLU A 344 8.96 10.38 22.55
N TYR A 345 8.51 11.00 21.44
CA TYR A 345 9.33 11.65 20.42
C TYR A 345 8.56 12.78 19.71
#